data_193d5a29455d9de401fd49c98f876b67
#
_entry.id   193d5a29455d9de401fd49c98f876b67
#
_cell.length_a   1.000
_cell.length_b   1.000
_cell.length_c   1.000
_cell.angle_alpha   90.00
_cell.angle_beta   90.00
_cell.angle_gamma   90.00
#
_symmetry.space_group_name_H-M   'P 1'
#
loop_
_entity.id
_entity.type
_entity.pdbx_description
1 polymer ?
#
loop_
_entity_poly.entity_id
_entity_poly.type
_entity_poly.pdbx_seq_one_letter_code
_entity_poly.pdbx_strand_id
1 'polypeptide(L)'
;LLNIENFNQKFRQIVSSEKWKKVEEVFKKSTNVFLFGNGGNLAVADHAAIDISRLTDKNAICPGSGITATSIIGDKDAEGWLETWVKYRLRGLDPANCMIISFSCSTTGTSSAASIKALEFASALGISSVLISAQPKPNIDEKIISISQDVSLYHTSEILSLALTYQLTHSAGFVCPSVFEKARTRRFETLGIESEVKTSNQHVPPGLEDQLKNLAIDFDGVIHNFDKGWHDGTCYGLPIPGSLEAIKALSKDWNIIIYSAKVRPDRPIVNGKTGYELVKEWLQKYSIDKYVSEITHEKPRAQYYIDDKAIKFENWAQTLEEIT
;
A
#
# COMPACT_ATOMS: atom_id res chain seq x y z
N LEU A 1 -26.60 16.88 -4.82
CA LEU A 1 -25.74 16.37 -3.75
C LEU A 1 -25.98 14.88 -3.55
N LEU A 2 -24.92 14.10 -3.40
CA LEU A 2 -25.02 12.69 -3.02
C LEU A 2 -25.66 12.61 -1.63
N ASN A 3 -26.71 11.80 -1.50
CA ASN A 3 -27.33 11.53 -0.21
C ASN A 3 -26.55 10.41 0.50
N ILE A 4 -25.61 10.78 1.37
CA ILE A 4 -24.72 9.85 2.08
C ILE A 4 -25.52 8.92 3.01
N GLU A 5 -26.60 9.39 3.60
CA GLU A 5 -27.43 8.56 4.49
C GLU A 5 -28.16 7.48 3.72
N ASN A 6 -28.71 7.79 2.57
CA ASN A 6 -29.31 6.81 1.67
C ASN A 6 -28.26 5.80 1.17
N PHE A 7 -27.05 6.26 0.82
CA PHE A 7 -25.95 5.38 0.43
C PHE A 7 -25.62 4.34 1.52
N ASN A 8 -25.43 4.80 2.75
CA ASN A 8 -25.10 3.92 3.88
C ASN A 8 -26.24 2.91 4.17
N GLN A 9 -27.49 3.36 4.08
CA GLN A 9 -28.65 2.47 4.25
C GLN A 9 -28.68 1.38 3.17
N LYS A 10 -28.54 1.74 1.90
CA LYS A 10 -28.54 0.79 0.78
C LYS A 10 -27.37 -0.19 0.87
N PHE A 11 -26.17 0.30 1.19
CA PHE A 11 -25.02 -0.56 1.43
C PHE A 11 -25.30 -1.62 2.50
N ARG A 12 -25.78 -1.20 3.68
CA ARG A 12 -26.11 -2.11 4.79
C ARG A 12 -27.19 -3.11 4.41
N GLN A 13 -28.23 -2.71 3.71
CA GLN A 13 -29.28 -3.60 3.24
C GLN A 13 -28.75 -4.70 2.31
N ILE A 14 -27.86 -4.32 1.38
CA ILE A 14 -27.28 -5.28 0.45
C ILE A 14 -26.37 -6.26 1.18
N VAL A 15 -25.41 -5.80 1.97
CA VAL A 15 -24.44 -6.67 2.62
C VAL A 15 -25.04 -7.58 3.70
N SER A 16 -26.22 -7.23 4.23
CA SER A 16 -26.97 -8.08 5.16
C SER A 16 -27.86 -9.11 4.46
N SER A 17 -28.04 -9.03 3.13
CA SER A 17 -28.96 -9.89 2.41
C SER A 17 -28.43 -11.31 2.19
N GLU A 18 -29.35 -12.30 2.13
CA GLU A 18 -28.98 -13.69 1.80
C GLU A 18 -28.35 -13.81 0.40
N LYS A 19 -28.77 -12.95 -0.54
CA LYS A 19 -28.16 -12.91 -1.87
C LYS A 19 -26.69 -12.48 -1.80
N TRP A 20 -26.37 -11.50 -0.98
CA TRP A 20 -24.99 -11.03 -0.80
C TRP A 20 -24.11 -12.11 -0.13
N LYS A 21 -24.61 -12.80 0.87
CA LYS A 21 -23.90 -13.94 1.49
C LYS A 21 -23.53 -15.00 0.46
N LYS A 22 -24.43 -15.31 -0.49
CA LYS A 22 -24.12 -16.22 -1.61
C LYS A 22 -22.98 -15.66 -2.50
N VAL A 23 -22.99 -14.38 -2.79
CA VAL A 23 -21.89 -13.73 -3.53
C VAL A 23 -20.56 -13.89 -2.80
N GLU A 24 -20.53 -13.66 -1.48
CA GLU A 24 -19.33 -13.85 -0.65
C GLU A 24 -18.84 -15.28 -0.63
N GLU A 25 -19.74 -16.26 -0.53
CA GLU A 25 -19.39 -17.70 -0.56
C GLU A 25 -18.75 -18.09 -1.90
N VAL A 26 -19.34 -17.64 -3.00
CA VAL A 26 -18.81 -17.90 -4.35
C VAL A 26 -17.45 -17.22 -4.51
N PHE A 27 -17.32 -15.98 -4.11
CA PHE A 27 -16.07 -15.25 -4.19
C PHE A 27 -14.95 -15.94 -3.42
N LYS A 28 -15.21 -16.42 -2.20
CA LYS A 28 -14.23 -17.17 -1.40
C LYS A 28 -13.69 -18.40 -2.12
N LYS A 29 -14.56 -19.13 -2.84
CA LYS A 29 -14.20 -20.37 -3.55
C LYS A 29 -13.49 -20.11 -4.89
N SER A 30 -13.76 -18.97 -5.54
CA SER A 30 -13.23 -18.68 -6.87
C SER A 30 -11.77 -18.23 -6.80
N THR A 31 -10.96 -18.69 -7.74
CA THR A 31 -9.57 -18.23 -7.95
C THR A 31 -9.47 -17.27 -9.12
N ASN A 32 -10.37 -17.33 -10.09
CA ASN A 32 -10.43 -16.44 -11.24
C ASN A 32 -11.71 -15.60 -11.19
N VAL A 33 -11.59 -14.30 -11.22
CA VAL A 33 -12.71 -13.35 -11.14
C VAL A 33 -12.68 -12.43 -12.35
N PHE A 34 -13.73 -12.50 -13.17
CA PHE A 34 -13.87 -11.65 -14.34
C PHE A 34 -14.88 -10.55 -14.05
N LEU A 35 -14.44 -9.30 -14.18
CA LEU A 35 -15.28 -8.15 -13.89
C LEU A 35 -15.47 -7.33 -15.15
N PHE A 36 -16.69 -6.88 -15.40
CA PHE A 36 -16.96 -6.01 -16.53
C PHE A 36 -18.18 -5.11 -16.31
N GLY A 37 -18.32 -4.13 -17.17
CA GLY A 37 -19.42 -3.19 -17.28
C GLY A 37 -19.24 -2.38 -18.54
N ASN A 38 -20.01 -1.31 -18.69
CA ASN A 38 -19.88 -0.36 -19.81
C ASN A 38 -19.80 1.06 -19.24
N GLY A 39 -19.07 1.95 -19.93
CA GLY A 39 -18.89 3.34 -19.48
C GLY A 39 -18.24 3.42 -18.10
N GLY A 40 -18.82 4.19 -17.18
CA GLY A 40 -18.33 4.32 -15.80
C GLY A 40 -18.31 3.00 -15.03
N ASN A 41 -19.22 2.08 -15.32
CA ASN A 41 -19.19 0.73 -14.73
C ASN A 41 -17.99 -0.10 -15.19
N LEU A 42 -17.42 0.17 -16.38
CA LEU A 42 -16.17 -0.44 -16.82
C LEU A 42 -14.99 0.08 -15.98
N ALA A 43 -14.98 1.37 -15.65
CA ALA A 43 -13.98 1.95 -14.75
C ALA A 43 -14.07 1.36 -13.33
N VAL A 44 -15.29 1.14 -12.81
CA VAL A 44 -15.51 0.44 -11.54
C VAL A 44 -14.96 -1.00 -11.61
N ALA A 45 -15.24 -1.72 -12.69
CA ALA A 45 -14.77 -3.09 -12.90
C ALA A 45 -13.25 -3.17 -12.99
N ASP A 46 -12.62 -2.23 -13.68
CA ASP A 46 -11.16 -2.17 -13.83
C ASP A 46 -10.46 -1.87 -12.50
N HIS A 47 -10.95 -0.88 -11.77
CA HIS A 47 -10.46 -0.58 -10.41
C HIS A 47 -10.63 -1.79 -9.48
N ALA A 48 -11.80 -2.41 -9.47
CA ALA A 48 -12.08 -3.57 -8.64
C ALA A 48 -11.18 -4.78 -8.99
N ALA A 49 -10.93 -5.01 -10.29
CA ALA A 49 -10.05 -6.10 -10.72
C ALA A 49 -8.61 -5.93 -10.23
N ILE A 50 -8.08 -4.70 -10.31
CA ILE A 50 -6.75 -4.37 -9.80
C ILE A 50 -6.68 -4.56 -8.28
N ASP A 51 -7.68 -4.07 -7.54
CA ASP A 51 -7.66 -4.19 -6.07
C ASP A 51 -7.86 -5.62 -5.60
N ILE A 52 -8.74 -6.40 -6.22
CA ILE A 52 -8.89 -7.83 -5.92
C ILE A 52 -7.56 -8.56 -6.18
N SER A 53 -6.92 -8.34 -7.32
CA SER A 53 -5.64 -9.00 -7.64
C SER A 53 -4.51 -8.57 -6.71
N ARG A 54 -4.52 -7.31 -6.25
CA ARG A 54 -3.49 -6.77 -5.36
C ARG A 54 -3.67 -7.17 -3.90
N LEU A 55 -4.93 -7.25 -3.45
CA LEU A 55 -5.27 -7.45 -2.04
C LEU A 55 -5.59 -8.91 -1.70
N THR A 56 -5.75 -9.78 -2.72
CA THR A 56 -6.08 -11.19 -2.55
C THR A 56 -5.14 -12.07 -3.36
N ASP A 57 -5.28 -13.38 -3.21
CA ASP A 57 -4.60 -14.39 -4.02
C ASP A 57 -5.34 -14.72 -5.33
N LYS A 58 -6.39 -13.95 -5.67
CA LYS A 58 -7.23 -14.19 -6.82
C LYS A 58 -6.72 -13.50 -8.08
N ASN A 59 -6.85 -14.20 -9.21
CA ASN A 59 -6.61 -13.62 -10.53
C ASN A 59 -7.87 -12.88 -11.00
N ALA A 60 -7.92 -11.56 -10.79
CA ALA A 60 -9.05 -10.74 -11.20
C ALA A 60 -8.72 -9.96 -12.47
N ILE A 61 -9.60 -10.00 -13.47
CA ILE A 61 -9.36 -9.43 -14.79
C ILE A 61 -10.60 -8.66 -15.27
N CYS A 62 -10.35 -7.49 -15.86
CA CYS A 62 -11.33 -6.66 -16.56
C CYS A 62 -10.92 -6.50 -18.04
N PRO A 63 -11.83 -6.23 -18.98
CA PRO A 63 -11.49 -5.89 -20.37
C PRO A 63 -10.55 -4.70 -20.51
N GLY A 64 -10.60 -3.75 -19.59
CA GLY A 64 -9.68 -2.64 -19.35
C GLY A 64 -9.65 -1.62 -20.49
N SER A 65 -8.92 -1.88 -21.57
CA SER A 65 -8.68 -0.89 -22.59
C SER A 65 -9.78 -0.78 -23.65
N GLY A 66 -10.01 0.42 -24.17
CA GLY A 66 -10.90 0.64 -25.31
C GLY A 66 -10.49 -0.16 -26.57
N ILE A 67 -9.23 -0.54 -26.70
CA ILE A 67 -8.73 -1.38 -27.80
C ILE A 67 -9.39 -2.76 -27.75
N THR A 68 -9.48 -3.38 -26.60
CA THR A 68 -10.14 -4.69 -26.45
C THR A 68 -11.61 -4.63 -26.89
N ALA A 69 -12.35 -3.63 -26.41
CA ALA A 69 -13.77 -3.46 -26.76
C ALA A 69 -13.94 -3.17 -28.26
N THR A 70 -13.21 -2.20 -28.81
CA THR A 70 -13.36 -1.76 -30.21
C THR A 70 -12.93 -2.84 -31.19
N SER A 71 -11.88 -3.61 -30.90
CA SER A 71 -11.46 -4.73 -31.74
C SER A 71 -12.55 -5.82 -31.79
N ILE A 72 -13.09 -6.24 -30.67
CA ILE A 72 -14.13 -7.28 -30.64
C ILE A 72 -15.43 -6.77 -31.25
N ILE A 73 -15.84 -5.52 -31.01
CA ILE A 73 -17.04 -4.92 -31.59
C ILE A 73 -16.92 -4.85 -33.13
N GLY A 74 -15.73 -4.50 -33.63
CA GLY A 74 -15.48 -4.47 -35.05
C GLY A 74 -15.62 -5.83 -35.75
N ASP A 75 -15.22 -6.90 -35.07
CA ASP A 75 -15.27 -8.27 -35.58
C ASP A 75 -16.63 -8.96 -35.42
N LYS A 76 -17.41 -8.51 -34.43
CA LYS A 76 -18.68 -9.15 -34.03
C LYS A 76 -19.83 -8.15 -34.04
N ASP A 77 -20.18 -7.65 -32.88
CA ASP A 77 -21.21 -6.64 -32.66
C ASP A 77 -21.11 -6.08 -31.22
N ALA A 78 -21.79 -4.95 -31.03
CA ALA A 78 -21.79 -4.26 -29.73
C ALA A 78 -22.52 -5.02 -28.62
N GLU A 79 -23.40 -5.96 -28.92
CA GLU A 79 -24.10 -6.78 -27.92
C GLU A 79 -23.33 -8.04 -27.55
N GLY A 80 -22.54 -8.61 -28.47
CA GLY A 80 -21.80 -9.86 -28.25
C GLY A 80 -20.36 -9.68 -27.78
N TRP A 81 -19.85 -8.45 -27.67
CA TRP A 81 -18.44 -8.24 -27.42
C TRP A 81 -17.98 -8.73 -26.02
N LEU A 82 -18.77 -8.54 -24.97
CA LEU A 82 -18.44 -9.01 -23.63
C LEU A 82 -18.49 -10.55 -23.53
N GLU A 83 -19.49 -11.18 -24.14
CA GLU A 83 -19.55 -12.64 -24.25
C GLU A 83 -18.31 -13.19 -24.97
N THR A 84 -17.90 -12.56 -26.07
CA THR A 84 -16.71 -12.96 -26.82
C THR A 84 -15.44 -12.79 -26.01
N TRP A 85 -15.32 -11.69 -25.26
CA TRP A 85 -14.21 -11.46 -24.34
C TRP A 85 -14.15 -12.53 -23.26
N VAL A 86 -15.28 -12.88 -22.65
CA VAL A 86 -15.37 -13.96 -21.65
C VAL A 86 -14.92 -15.28 -22.25
N LYS A 87 -15.37 -15.63 -23.47
CA LYS A 87 -14.93 -16.84 -24.19
C LYS A 87 -13.42 -16.92 -24.34
N TYR A 88 -12.77 -15.81 -24.66
CA TYR A 88 -11.32 -15.77 -24.79
C TYR A 88 -10.60 -15.97 -23.45
N ARG A 89 -11.14 -15.43 -22.37
CA ARG A 89 -10.52 -15.51 -21.03
C ARG A 89 -10.72 -16.84 -20.33
N LEU A 90 -11.77 -17.57 -20.67
CA LEU A 90 -12.06 -18.88 -20.07
C LEU A 90 -11.24 -20.03 -20.69
N ARG A 91 -10.48 -19.79 -21.75
CA ARG A 91 -9.68 -20.86 -22.39
C ARG A 91 -8.68 -21.46 -21.40
N GLY A 92 -8.82 -22.79 -21.19
CA GLY A 92 -7.94 -23.55 -20.31
C GLY A 92 -8.22 -23.40 -18.80
N LEU A 93 -9.28 -22.68 -18.43
CA LEU A 93 -9.70 -22.55 -17.02
C LEU A 93 -10.84 -23.52 -16.70
N ASP A 94 -10.85 -24.00 -15.46
CA ASP A 94 -11.96 -24.78 -14.92
C ASP A 94 -13.11 -23.83 -14.53
N PRO A 95 -14.32 -23.96 -15.12
CA PRO A 95 -15.47 -23.15 -14.78
C PRO A 95 -15.82 -23.11 -13.29
N ALA A 96 -15.59 -24.21 -12.56
CA ALA A 96 -15.88 -24.31 -11.13
C ALA A 96 -15.03 -23.35 -10.27
N ASN A 97 -13.89 -22.92 -10.77
CA ASN A 97 -12.97 -21.99 -10.11
C ASN A 97 -13.12 -20.55 -10.60
N CYS A 98 -14.14 -20.28 -11.43
CA CYS A 98 -14.38 -18.98 -12.04
C CYS A 98 -15.62 -18.29 -11.45
N MET A 99 -15.57 -16.99 -11.37
CA MET A 99 -16.68 -16.12 -11.03
C MET A 99 -16.73 -14.95 -11.99
N ILE A 100 -17.94 -14.53 -12.35
CA ILE A 100 -18.13 -13.33 -13.17
C ILE A 100 -18.99 -12.32 -12.42
N ILE A 101 -18.58 -11.07 -12.40
CA ILE A 101 -19.30 -9.94 -11.83
C ILE A 101 -19.50 -8.86 -12.90
N SER A 102 -20.75 -8.54 -13.17
CA SER A 102 -21.09 -7.42 -14.05
C SER A 102 -21.71 -6.27 -13.29
N PHE A 103 -21.30 -5.05 -13.62
CA PHE A 103 -21.88 -3.82 -13.11
C PHE A 103 -22.73 -3.13 -14.18
N SER A 104 -23.91 -2.65 -13.82
CA SER A 104 -24.82 -1.98 -14.77
C SER A 104 -25.66 -0.91 -14.09
N CYS A 105 -25.66 0.30 -14.64
CA CYS A 105 -26.59 1.35 -14.22
C CYS A 105 -27.91 1.28 -14.97
N SER A 106 -27.90 0.81 -16.22
CA SER A 106 -29.09 0.70 -17.07
C SER A 106 -29.74 -0.68 -16.95
N THR A 107 -31.04 -0.70 -17.02
CA THR A 107 -31.82 -1.94 -17.14
C THR A 107 -32.19 -2.23 -18.58
N THR A 108 -31.95 -1.32 -19.50
CA THR A 108 -32.30 -1.39 -20.93
C THR A 108 -31.15 -0.88 -21.80
N GLY A 109 -31.23 -1.16 -23.12
CA GLY A 109 -30.27 -0.71 -24.10
C GLY A 109 -29.14 -1.69 -24.40
N THR A 110 -28.39 -1.43 -25.46
CA THR A 110 -27.35 -2.30 -26.02
C THR A 110 -26.24 -2.64 -25.02
N SER A 111 -25.80 -1.67 -24.22
CA SER A 111 -24.75 -1.92 -23.20
C SER A 111 -25.22 -2.85 -22.10
N SER A 112 -26.49 -2.78 -21.71
CA SER A 112 -27.10 -3.73 -20.76
C SER A 112 -27.25 -5.13 -21.41
N ALA A 113 -27.62 -5.22 -22.68
CA ALA A 113 -27.72 -6.47 -23.43
C ALA A 113 -26.37 -7.19 -23.49
N ALA A 114 -25.28 -6.50 -23.78
CA ALA A 114 -23.93 -7.09 -23.79
C ALA A 114 -23.55 -7.74 -22.46
N SER A 115 -23.84 -7.05 -21.36
CA SER A 115 -23.59 -7.59 -20.00
C SER A 115 -24.42 -8.82 -19.71
N ILE A 116 -25.70 -8.81 -20.07
CA ILE A 116 -26.61 -9.95 -19.82
C ILE A 116 -26.20 -11.17 -20.66
N LYS A 117 -25.95 -11.00 -21.95
CA LYS A 117 -25.47 -12.10 -22.83
C LYS A 117 -24.22 -12.78 -22.27
N ALA A 118 -23.28 -11.99 -21.77
CA ALA A 118 -22.04 -12.51 -21.19
C ALA A 118 -22.32 -13.30 -19.89
N LEU A 119 -23.21 -12.82 -19.02
CA LEU A 119 -23.61 -13.50 -17.79
C LEU A 119 -24.39 -14.79 -18.08
N GLU A 120 -25.31 -14.78 -19.01
CA GLU A 120 -26.11 -15.95 -19.43
C GLU A 120 -25.22 -17.03 -20.05
N PHE A 121 -24.28 -16.62 -20.92
CA PHE A 121 -23.29 -17.53 -21.48
C PHE A 121 -22.45 -18.21 -20.37
N ALA A 122 -21.95 -17.45 -19.43
CA ALA A 122 -21.14 -17.96 -18.31
C ALA A 122 -21.98 -18.86 -17.39
N SER A 123 -23.20 -18.47 -17.06
CA SER A 123 -24.16 -19.25 -16.26
C SER A 123 -24.48 -20.60 -16.91
N ALA A 124 -24.65 -20.63 -18.24
CA ALA A 124 -24.85 -21.87 -18.98
C ALA A 124 -23.66 -22.84 -18.91
N LEU A 125 -22.46 -22.33 -18.69
CA LEU A 125 -21.23 -23.12 -18.46
C LEU A 125 -21.04 -23.54 -16.99
N GLY A 126 -21.99 -23.21 -16.10
CA GLY A 126 -21.88 -23.49 -14.68
C GLY A 126 -20.99 -22.49 -13.90
N ILE A 127 -20.59 -21.39 -14.53
CA ILE A 127 -19.80 -20.35 -13.88
C ILE A 127 -20.71 -19.49 -13.00
N SER A 128 -20.29 -19.24 -11.78
CA SER A 128 -21.02 -18.37 -10.85
C SER A 128 -21.07 -16.94 -11.38
N SER A 129 -22.27 -16.51 -11.75
CA SER A 129 -22.54 -15.24 -12.41
C SER A 129 -23.30 -14.29 -11.51
N VAL A 130 -22.80 -13.05 -11.37
CA VAL A 130 -23.37 -12.00 -10.51
C VAL A 130 -23.61 -10.74 -11.32
N LEU A 131 -24.82 -10.18 -11.20
CA LEU A 131 -25.16 -8.86 -11.68
C LEU A 131 -25.35 -7.91 -10.50
N ILE A 132 -24.61 -6.83 -10.46
CA ILE A 132 -24.84 -5.70 -9.55
C ILE A 132 -25.38 -4.54 -10.38
N SER A 133 -26.61 -4.14 -10.12
CA SER A 133 -27.29 -3.14 -10.94
C SER A 133 -27.96 -2.03 -10.12
N ALA A 134 -28.06 -0.82 -10.71
CA ALA A 134 -28.71 0.32 -10.06
C ALA A 134 -30.16 0.03 -9.73
N GLN A 135 -30.86 -0.64 -10.64
CA GLN A 135 -32.29 -0.98 -10.52
C GLN A 135 -32.50 -2.48 -10.76
N PRO A 136 -33.61 -3.08 -10.26
CA PRO A 136 -33.93 -4.47 -10.54
C PRO A 136 -33.98 -4.74 -12.04
N LYS A 137 -33.35 -5.84 -12.48
CA LYS A 137 -33.40 -6.28 -13.87
C LYS A 137 -34.50 -7.32 -14.02
N PRO A 138 -35.56 -7.03 -14.79
CA PRO A 138 -36.59 -8.04 -15.07
C PRO A 138 -36.07 -9.13 -16.01
N ASN A 139 -36.63 -10.32 -15.91
CA ASN A 139 -36.39 -11.47 -16.83
C ASN A 139 -34.92 -11.89 -16.95
N ILE A 140 -34.16 -11.78 -15.87
CA ILE A 140 -32.81 -12.37 -15.80
C ILE A 140 -32.90 -13.86 -15.43
N ASP A 141 -32.00 -14.67 -15.96
CA ASP A 141 -31.88 -16.08 -15.59
C ASP A 141 -31.73 -16.21 -14.05
N GLU A 142 -32.58 -17.03 -13.44
CA GLU A 142 -32.60 -17.26 -11.98
C GLU A 142 -31.30 -17.81 -11.40
N LYS A 143 -30.46 -18.42 -12.24
CA LYS A 143 -29.11 -18.88 -11.88
C LYS A 143 -28.13 -17.75 -11.67
N ILE A 144 -28.41 -16.56 -12.20
CA ILE A 144 -27.59 -15.35 -12.02
C ILE A 144 -27.98 -14.68 -10.70
N ILE A 145 -27.02 -14.50 -9.82
CA ILE A 145 -27.24 -13.78 -8.56
C ILE A 145 -27.39 -12.29 -8.87
N SER A 146 -28.63 -11.80 -8.86
CA SER A 146 -28.94 -10.39 -9.14
C SER A 146 -29.07 -9.58 -7.86
N ILE A 147 -28.17 -8.61 -7.70
CA ILE A 147 -28.13 -7.62 -6.61
C ILE A 147 -28.62 -6.28 -7.16
N SER A 148 -29.79 -5.85 -6.73
CA SER A 148 -30.29 -4.50 -7.02
C SER A 148 -29.87 -3.53 -5.92
N GLN A 149 -29.32 -2.39 -6.31
CA GLN A 149 -28.95 -1.31 -5.38
C GLN A 149 -30.14 -0.43 -5.04
N ASP A 150 -31.17 -0.43 -5.91
CA ASP A 150 -32.37 0.41 -5.82
C ASP A 150 -31.99 1.91 -5.63
N VAL A 151 -31.16 2.41 -6.56
CA VAL A 151 -30.72 3.82 -6.63
C VAL A 151 -31.03 4.40 -8.00
N SER A 152 -31.37 5.69 -8.03
CA SER A 152 -31.77 6.38 -9.28
C SER A 152 -30.62 7.12 -9.97
N LEU A 153 -29.54 7.42 -9.25
CA LEU A 153 -28.40 8.17 -9.79
C LEU A 153 -27.26 7.21 -10.16
N TYR A 154 -26.78 7.30 -11.39
CA TYR A 154 -25.69 6.42 -11.85
C TYR A 154 -24.39 6.61 -11.04
N HIS A 155 -24.01 7.84 -10.67
CA HIS A 155 -22.86 8.08 -9.77
C HIS A 155 -22.99 7.35 -8.43
N THR A 156 -24.19 7.36 -7.83
CA THR A 156 -24.43 6.63 -6.58
C THR A 156 -24.26 5.13 -6.79
N SER A 157 -24.74 4.60 -7.93
CA SER A 157 -24.60 3.20 -8.28
C SER A 157 -23.14 2.80 -8.47
N GLU A 158 -22.35 3.62 -9.17
CA GLU A 158 -20.93 3.36 -9.40
C GLU A 158 -20.12 3.32 -8.10
N ILE A 159 -20.31 4.33 -7.23
CA ILE A 159 -19.64 4.37 -5.92
C ILE A 159 -20.07 3.19 -5.04
N LEU A 160 -21.35 2.86 -5.03
CA LEU A 160 -21.88 1.75 -4.24
C LEU A 160 -21.33 0.40 -4.76
N SER A 161 -21.25 0.23 -6.08
CA SER A 161 -20.64 -0.96 -6.69
C SER A 161 -19.18 -1.14 -6.27
N LEU A 162 -18.39 -0.07 -6.25
CA LEU A 162 -17.00 -0.11 -5.80
C LEU A 162 -16.92 -0.43 -4.30
N ALA A 163 -17.77 0.17 -3.46
CA ALA A 163 -17.83 -0.12 -2.04
C ALA A 163 -18.18 -1.60 -1.76
N LEU A 164 -19.08 -2.18 -2.56
CA LEU A 164 -19.45 -3.59 -2.47
C LEU A 164 -18.30 -4.52 -2.85
N THR A 165 -17.46 -4.16 -3.81
CA THR A 165 -16.26 -4.96 -4.13
C THR A 165 -15.22 -4.93 -3.01
N TYR A 166 -15.05 -3.81 -2.33
CA TYR A 166 -14.21 -3.75 -1.12
C TYR A 166 -14.78 -4.62 0.00
N GLN A 167 -16.09 -4.55 0.23
CA GLN A 167 -16.75 -5.43 1.21
C GLN A 167 -16.52 -6.91 0.86
N LEU A 168 -16.55 -7.26 -0.42
CA LEU A 168 -16.33 -8.62 -0.88
C LEU A 168 -14.90 -9.10 -0.55
N THR A 169 -13.88 -8.27 -0.77
CA THR A 169 -12.49 -8.61 -0.38
C THR A 169 -12.35 -8.79 1.12
N HIS A 170 -12.96 -7.90 1.92
CA HIS A 170 -12.96 -8.01 3.38
C HIS A 170 -13.63 -9.28 3.88
N SER A 171 -14.76 -9.67 3.29
CA SER A 171 -15.48 -10.90 3.67
C SER A 171 -14.67 -12.17 3.44
N ALA A 172 -13.72 -12.14 2.51
CA ALA A 172 -12.79 -13.24 2.23
C ALA A 172 -11.54 -13.22 3.15
N GLY A 173 -11.48 -12.32 4.13
CA GLY A 173 -10.38 -12.22 5.10
C GLY A 173 -9.24 -11.30 4.66
N PHE A 174 -9.37 -10.61 3.52
CA PHE A 174 -8.36 -9.69 3.03
C PHE A 174 -8.68 -8.25 3.49
N VAL A 175 -7.82 -7.69 4.28
CA VAL A 175 -7.97 -6.32 4.82
C VAL A 175 -7.24 -5.33 3.93
N CYS A 176 -7.95 -4.28 3.50
CA CYS A 176 -7.32 -3.18 2.80
C CYS A 176 -6.24 -2.54 3.71
N PRO A 177 -5.00 -2.38 3.24
CA PRO A 177 -3.97 -1.74 4.05
C PRO A 177 -4.35 -0.30 4.39
N SER A 178 -3.92 0.16 5.56
CA SER A 178 -4.03 1.57 5.94
C SER A 178 -3.28 2.44 4.93
N VAL A 179 -3.73 3.66 4.73
CA VAL A 179 -3.00 4.66 3.91
C VAL A 179 -1.60 4.95 4.46
N PHE A 180 -1.37 4.65 5.73
CA PHE A 180 -0.08 4.75 6.42
C PHE A 180 0.77 3.47 6.31
N GLU A 181 0.16 2.34 5.94
CA GLU A 181 0.87 1.10 5.68
C GLU A 181 1.35 1.12 4.23
N LYS A 182 2.67 1.06 4.04
CA LYS A 182 3.22 1.02 2.68
C LYS A 182 2.76 -0.29 2.02
N ALA A 183 1.98 -0.16 0.95
CA ALA A 183 1.45 -1.26 0.14
C ALA A 183 2.55 -2.19 -0.44
N ARG A 184 3.81 -1.84 -0.22
CA ARG A 184 5.01 -2.45 -0.75
C ARG A 184 5.31 -3.83 -0.16
N THR A 185 5.02 -4.06 1.12
CA THR A 185 5.43 -5.29 1.82
C THR A 185 4.65 -6.51 1.32
N ARG A 186 3.34 -6.40 1.15
CA ARG A 186 2.49 -7.52 0.73
C ARG A 186 2.68 -7.99 -0.72
N ARG A 187 3.02 -7.09 -1.64
CA ARG A 187 3.18 -7.45 -3.05
C ARG A 187 4.36 -8.39 -3.30
N PHE A 188 5.41 -8.26 -2.51
CA PHE A 188 6.59 -9.12 -2.62
C PHE A 188 6.37 -10.48 -1.95
N GLU A 189 5.65 -10.52 -0.83
CA GLU A 189 5.27 -11.75 -0.14
C GLU A 189 4.35 -12.63 -1.00
N THR A 190 3.36 -12.03 -1.68
CA THR A 190 2.40 -12.74 -2.54
C THR A 190 3.05 -13.32 -3.80
N LEU A 191 4.10 -12.71 -4.31
CA LEU A 191 4.81 -13.18 -5.50
C LEU A 191 5.91 -14.19 -5.19
N GLY A 192 6.09 -14.57 -3.92
CA GLY A 192 7.22 -15.44 -3.50
C GLY A 192 8.59 -14.80 -3.79
N ILE A 193 8.59 -13.54 -4.17
CA ILE A 193 9.79 -12.73 -4.23
C ILE A 193 10.03 -12.32 -2.80
N GLU A 194 10.80 -13.11 -2.07
CA GLU A 194 11.35 -12.63 -0.82
C GLU A 194 11.99 -11.29 -1.10
N SER A 195 11.41 -10.22 -0.58
CA SER A 195 12.05 -8.91 -0.58
C SER A 195 13.16 -8.94 0.48
N GLU A 196 14.06 -9.87 0.31
CA GLU A 196 15.38 -9.71 0.85
C GLU A 196 16.12 -8.65 0.02
N VAL A 197 15.65 -7.41 0.04
CA VAL A 197 16.62 -6.38 0.30
C VAL A 197 16.88 -6.52 1.80
N LYS A 198 17.51 -7.63 2.18
CA LYS A 198 18.43 -7.57 3.27
C LYS A 198 19.40 -6.47 2.83
N THR A 199 19.27 -5.31 3.40
CA THR A 199 20.45 -4.51 3.67
C THR A 199 21.29 -5.47 4.49
N SER A 200 22.10 -6.26 3.74
CA SER A 200 22.94 -7.25 4.41
C SER A 200 23.96 -6.44 5.15
N ASN A 201 23.74 -6.22 6.44
CA ASN A 201 24.83 -5.90 7.36
C ASN A 201 25.93 -6.98 7.35
N GLN A 202 25.86 -7.95 6.42
CA GLN A 202 26.71 -9.11 6.29
C GLN A 202 28.00 -8.86 5.49
N HIS A 203 28.23 -7.64 5.00
CA HIS A 203 29.52 -7.30 4.38
C HIS A 203 30.42 -6.49 5.32
N VAL A 204 30.57 -6.98 6.52
CA VAL A 204 31.72 -6.59 7.33
C VAL A 204 32.89 -7.47 6.88
N PRO A 205 34.02 -6.89 6.45
CA PRO A 205 35.22 -7.68 6.14
C PRO A 205 35.59 -8.57 7.32
N PRO A 206 36.14 -9.77 7.07
CA PRO A 206 36.62 -10.62 8.15
C PRO A 206 37.61 -9.88 9.07
N GLY A 207 37.43 -10.02 10.38
CA GLY A 207 38.21 -9.33 11.41
C GLY A 207 37.66 -7.96 11.86
N LEU A 208 36.49 -7.55 11.34
CA LEU A 208 35.83 -6.31 11.72
C LEU A 208 34.39 -6.57 12.23
N GLU A 209 34.12 -7.76 12.74
CA GLU A 209 32.80 -8.20 13.19
C GLU A 209 32.26 -7.37 14.38
N ASP A 210 33.15 -6.78 15.17
CA ASP A 210 32.82 -5.86 16.25
C ASP A 210 32.15 -4.58 15.75
N GLN A 211 32.43 -4.17 14.51
CA GLN A 211 31.77 -3.00 13.88
C GLN A 211 30.27 -3.22 13.59
N LEU A 212 29.78 -4.46 13.65
CA LEU A 212 28.34 -4.75 13.59
C LEU A 212 27.57 -4.21 14.80
N LYS A 213 28.27 -3.90 15.89
CA LYS A 213 27.69 -3.32 17.11
C LYS A 213 27.84 -1.82 17.19
N ASN A 214 28.31 -1.15 16.13
CA ASN A 214 28.46 0.30 16.13
C ASN A 214 27.09 0.99 15.94
N LEU A 215 26.85 1.99 16.79
CA LEU A 215 25.71 2.89 16.74
C LEU A 215 26.24 4.31 16.61
N ALA A 216 26.02 4.95 15.47
CA ALA A 216 26.42 6.31 15.23
C ALA A 216 25.29 7.29 15.67
N ILE A 217 25.63 8.26 16.48
CA ILE A 217 24.68 9.25 17.02
C ILE A 217 25.22 10.65 16.73
N ASP A 218 24.42 11.48 16.08
CA ASP A 218 24.75 12.89 15.92
C ASP A 218 24.72 13.62 17.27
N PHE A 219 25.47 14.70 17.35
CA PHE A 219 25.64 15.48 18.58
C PHE A 219 24.66 16.65 18.64
N ASP A 220 24.72 17.56 17.67
CA ASP A 220 23.94 18.80 17.66
C ASP A 220 22.52 18.51 17.17
N GLY A 221 21.51 18.73 17.99
CA GLY A 221 20.10 18.45 17.69
C GLY A 221 19.61 17.06 18.14
N VAL A 222 20.52 16.14 18.51
CA VAL A 222 20.19 14.78 18.98
C VAL A 222 20.55 14.55 20.45
N ILE A 223 21.76 14.91 20.86
CA ILE A 223 22.21 14.79 22.26
C ILE A 223 22.28 16.17 22.92
N HIS A 224 22.89 17.10 22.22
CA HIS A 224 23.08 18.49 22.62
C HIS A 224 21.96 19.36 22.03
N ASN A 225 21.25 20.11 22.87
CA ASN A 225 20.23 21.06 22.37
C ASN A 225 20.89 22.17 21.55
N PHE A 226 20.53 22.27 20.26
CA PHE A 226 21.13 23.13 19.27
C PHE A 226 20.15 24.22 18.79
N ASP A 227 19.29 24.70 19.68
CA ASP A 227 18.21 25.65 19.40
C ASP A 227 18.69 27.02 18.85
N LYS A 228 19.94 27.40 19.11
CA LYS A 228 20.56 28.63 18.60
C LYS A 228 21.45 28.41 17.37
N GLY A 229 21.47 27.19 16.80
CA GLY A 229 22.38 26.87 15.69
C GLY A 229 23.85 26.97 16.09
N TRP A 230 24.73 27.38 15.16
CA TRP A 230 26.17 27.51 15.42
C TRP A 230 26.49 28.50 16.55
N HIS A 231 25.73 29.60 16.69
CA HIS A 231 25.86 30.67 17.68
C HIS A 231 27.32 31.11 17.83
N ASP A 232 27.93 30.88 18.99
CA ASP A 232 29.34 31.24 19.31
C ASP A 232 30.32 30.05 19.07
N GLY A 233 29.84 28.96 18.51
CA GLY A 233 30.61 27.75 18.23
C GLY A 233 30.86 26.85 19.43
N THR A 234 30.47 27.26 20.64
CA THR A 234 30.60 26.40 21.85
C THR A 234 29.53 25.31 21.91
N CYS A 235 29.67 24.36 22.85
CA CYS A 235 28.61 23.42 23.21
C CYS A 235 27.77 24.03 24.36
N TYR A 236 26.94 25.02 24.01
CA TYR A 236 26.19 25.86 24.98
C TYR A 236 24.95 25.18 25.53
N GLY A 237 24.38 24.26 24.77
CA GLY A 237 23.07 23.68 25.08
C GLY A 237 23.08 22.62 26.17
N LEU A 238 21.92 22.43 26.78
CA LEU A 238 21.67 21.34 27.72
C LEU A 238 21.48 20.02 26.97
N PRO A 239 21.63 18.87 27.64
CA PRO A 239 21.22 17.60 27.05
C PRO A 239 19.74 17.60 26.63
N ILE A 240 19.45 17.04 25.49
CA ILE A 240 18.07 16.78 25.08
C ILE A 240 17.44 15.78 26.08
N PRO A 241 16.20 16.02 26.54
CA PRO A 241 15.58 15.17 27.53
C PRO A 241 15.60 13.67 27.15
N GLY A 242 16.09 12.83 28.04
CA GLY A 242 16.21 11.38 27.84
C GLY A 242 17.47 10.91 27.11
N SER A 243 18.28 11.81 26.52
CA SER A 243 19.46 11.42 25.75
C SER A 243 20.55 10.76 26.59
N LEU A 244 20.78 11.25 27.81
CA LEU A 244 21.81 10.71 28.70
C LEU A 244 21.47 9.29 29.17
N GLU A 245 20.21 9.06 29.55
CA GLU A 245 19.70 7.76 29.96
C GLU A 245 19.72 6.78 28.77
N ALA A 246 19.35 7.23 27.59
CA ALA A 246 19.37 6.43 26.37
C ALA A 246 20.80 5.97 26.03
N ILE A 247 21.78 6.87 26.01
CA ILE A 247 23.19 6.54 25.74
C ILE A 247 23.70 5.51 26.75
N LYS A 248 23.43 5.70 28.04
CA LYS A 248 23.82 4.77 29.08
C LYS A 248 23.15 3.39 28.91
N ALA A 249 21.90 3.36 28.50
CA ALA A 249 21.19 2.09 28.26
C ALA A 249 21.74 1.37 27.01
N LEU A 250 21.90 2.09 25.91
CA LEU A 250 22.38 1.57 24.63
C LEU A 250 23.84 1.09 24.70
N SER A 251 24.68 1.73 25.52
CA SER A 251 26.09 1.36 25.64
C SER A 251 26.33 -0.04 26.23
N LYS A 252 25.29 -0.72 26.74
CA LYS A 252 25.37 -2.10 27.19
C LYS A 252 25.52 -3.09 26.03
N ASP A 253 24.91 -2.77 24.91
CA ASP A 253 24.80 -3.67 23.75
C ASP A 253 25.49 -3.10 22.51
N TRP A 254 25.77 -1.79 22.49
CA TRP A 254 26.29 -1.06 21.34
C TRP A 254 27.58 -0.30 21.63
N ASN A 255 28.47 -0.23 20.67
CA ASN A 255 29.59 0.71 20.65
C ASN A 255 29.06 2.07 20.20
N ILE A 256 28.99 3.01 21.12
CA ILE A 256 28.44 4.36 20.83
C ILE A 256 29.52 5.21 20.17
N ILE A 257 29.23 5.68 18.95
CA ILE A 257 30.11 6.61 18.20
C ILE A 257 29.38 7.93 18.06
N ILE A 258 29.97 9.00 18.56
CA ILE A 258 29.46 10.35 18.31
C ILE A 258 29.98 10.79 16.93
N TYR A 259 29.04 10.99 15.99
CA TYR A 259 29.34 11.38 14.63
C TYR A 259 28.78 12.80 14.39
N SER A 260 29.66 13.80 14.27
CA SER A 260 29.22 15.19 14.17
C SER A 260 30.11 16.04 13.27
N ALA A 261 29.46 16.90 12.48
CA ALA A 261 30.14 17.91 11.68
C ALA A 261 30.87 18.97 12.52
N LYS A 262 30.52 19.11 13.79
CA LYS A 262 31.19 20.06 14.72
C LYS A 262 32.66 19.72 14.91
N VAL A 263 33.04 18.45 14.88
CA VAL A 263 34.41 17.99 15.14
C VAL A 263 35.30 17.95 13.89
N ARG A 264 34.85 18.48 12.76
CA ARG A 264 35.64 18.57 11.53
C ARG A 264 36.89 19.46 11.74
N PRO A 265 38.06 19.08 11.16
CA PRO A 265 39.30 19.84 11.32
C PRO A 265 39.26 21.28 10.74
N ASP A 266 38.36 21.50 9.76
CA ASP A 266 38.16 22.81 9.10
C ASP A 266 37.27 23.78 9.88
N ARG A 267 36.80 23.39 11.06
CA ARG A 267 35.96 24.24 11.91
C ARG A 267 36.83 25.27 12.67
N PRO A 268 36.29 26.47 12.91
CA PRO A 268 37.00 27.49 13.68
C PRO A 268 37.37 26.99 15.09
N ILE A 269 38.55 27.40 15.56
CA ILE A 269 38.95 27.22 16.96
C ILE A 269 38.15 28.20 17.80
N VAL A 270 37.49 27.74 18.83
CA VAL A 270 36.63 28.51 19.73
C VAL A 270 37.23 28.50 21.14
N ASN A 271 37.56 29.66 21.67
CA ASN A 271 38.21 29.78 22.98
C ASN A 271 39.49 28.92 23.12
N GLY A 272 40.28 28.83 22.04
CA GLY A 272 41.51 28.03 22.00
C GLY A 272 41.29 26.51 21.88
N LYS A 273 40.06 26.03 21.62
CA LYS A 273 39.68 24.61 21.54
C LYS A 273 39.13 24.24 20.18
N THR A 274 39.45 23.06 19.76
CA THR A 274 38.86 22.42 18.58
C THR A 274 37.42 21.95 18.88
N GLY A 275 36.61 21.73 17.84
CA GLY A 275 35.27 21.16 18.02
C GLY A 275 35.29 19.78 18.73
N TYR A 276 36.33 19.00 18.48
CA TYR A 276 36.54 17.71 19.19
C TYR A 276 36.68 17.90 20.70
N GLU A 277 37.53 18.83 21.11
CA GLU A 277 37.77 19.14 22.54
C GLU A 277 36.49 19.67 23.21
N LEU A 278 35.77 20.54 22.52
CA LEU A 278 34.49 21.09 23.01
C LEU A 278 33.43 20.00 23.23
N VAL A 279 33.27 19.11 22.26
CA VAL A 279 32.33 17.96 22.39
C VAL A 279 32.76 17.02 23.52
N LYS A 280 34.05 16.70 23.57
CA LYS A 280 34.61 15.83 24.63
C LYS A 280 34.37 16.42 26.04
N GLU A 281 34.65 17.70 26.25
CA GLU A 281 34.40 18.39 27.52
C GLU A 281 32.90 18.41 27.88
N TRP A 282 32.04 18.60 26.88
CA TRP A 282 30.59 18.56 27.11
C TRP A 282 30.13 17.18 27.55
N LEU A 283 30.61 16.10 26.92
CA LEU A 283 30.32 14.72 27.32
C LEU A 283 30.82 14.42 28.73
N GLN A 284 32.02 14.92 29.10
CA GLN A 284 32.59 14.78 30.43
C GLN A 284 31.76 15.55 31.47
N LYS A 285 31.34 16.78 31.16
CA LYS A 285 30.48 17.60 32.04
C LYS A 285 29.21 16.84 32.47
N TYR A 286 28.64 16.04 31.55
CA TYR A 286 27.44 15.24 31.81
C TYR A 286 27.74 13.78 32.15
N SER A 287 29.00 13.41 32.36
CA SER A 287 29.44 12.08 32.79
C SER A 287 29.03 10.94 31.88
N ILE A 288 28.92 11.21 30.57
CA ILE A 288 28.58 10.23 29.55
C ILE A 288 29.74 9.86 28.61
N ASP A 289 30.87 10.54 28.73
CA ASP A 289 32.11 10.26 27.96
C ASP A 289 32.55 8.80 28.10
N LYS A 290 32.40 8.18 29.25
CA LYS A 290 32.73 6.78 29.50
C LYS A 290 31.87 5.76 28.75
N TYR A 291 30.75 6.17 28.19
CA TYR A 291 29.85 5.34 27.39
C TYR A 291 30.06 5.50 25.89
N VAL A 292 30.93 6.43 25.49
CA VAL A 292 31.23 6.76 24.09
C VAL A 292 32.57 6.12 23.71
N SER A 293 32.56 5.32 22.68
CA SER A 293 33.74 4.62 22.17
C SER A 293 34.60 5.53 21.28
N GLU A 294 33.96 6.42 20.52
CA GLU A 294 34.64 7.26 19.54
C GLU A 294 33.87 8.58 19.32
N ILE A 295 34.60 9.65 18.99
CA ILE A 295 34.06 10.92 18.50
C ILE A 295 34.70 11.17 17.14
N THR A 296 33.91 11.30 16.08
CA THR A 296 34.43 11.44 14.72
C THR A 296 33.58 12.39 13.86
N HIS A 297 34.16 12.93 12.80
CA HIS A 297 33.47 13.64 11.73
C HIS A 297 33.35 12.77 10.45
N GLU A 298 34.12 11.70 10.38
CA GLU A 298 34.04 10.75 9.27
C GLU A 298 32.85 9.82 9.49
N LYS A 299 32.14 9.52 8.41
CA LYS A 299 30.98 8.61 8.49
C LYS A 299 31.46 7.22 8.93
N PRO A 300 31.19 6.82 10.18
CA PRO A 300 31.65 5.53 10.69
C PRO A 300 30.82 4.39 10.06
N ARG A 301 31.38 3.21 9.98
CA ARG A 301 30.57 2.03 9.69
C ARG A 301 29.74 1.71 10.93
N ALA A 302 28.43 1.83 10.82
CA ALA A 302 27.50 1.59 11.92
C ALA A 302 26.24 0.86 11.43
N GLN A 303 25.60 0.12 12.32
CA GLN A 303 24.36 -0.57 12.02
C GLN A 303 23.20 0.41 11.96
N TYR A 304 23.20 1.42 12.82
CA TYR A 304 22.20 2.47 12.85
C TYR A 304 22.85 3.84 12.96
N TYR A 305 22.18 4.84 12.38
CA TYR A 305 22.51 6.25 12.51
C TYR A 305 21.31 6.95 13.14
N ILE A 306 21.52 7.66 14.24
CA ILE A 306 20.52 8.51 14.91
C ILE A 306 20.91 9.97 14.60
N ASP A 307 20.10 10.68 13.83
CA ASP A 307 20.40 11.99 13.28
C ASP A 307 19.09 12.76 13.08
N ASP A 308 19.06 14.04 13.42
CA ASP A 308 17.87 14.90 13.29
C ASP A 308 17.62 15.39 11.85
N LYS A 309 18.60 15.23 10.97
CA LYS A 309 18.55 15.69 9.56
C LYS A 309 18.60 14.55 8.56
N ALA A 310 18.67 13.30 9.01
CA ALA A 310 18.73 12.17 8.13
C ALA A 310 17.35 11.77 7.61
N ILE A 311 17.21 11.76 6.30
CA ILE A 311 16.06 11.15 5.64
C ILE A 311 16.32 9.65 5.53
N LYS A 312 15.39 8.82 6.01
CA LYS A 312 15.46 7.38 5.79
C LYS A 312 15.23 7.07 4.32
N PHE A 313 16.31 6.76 3.62
CA PHE A 313 16.19 6.43 2.20
C PHE A 313 15.40 5.15 1.98
N GLU A 314 14.32 5.24 1.26
CA GLU A 314 13.55 4.10 0.77
C GLU A 314 13.54 4.05 -0.77
N ASN A 315 13.28 5.18 -1.39
CA ASN A 315 13.36 5.39 -2.84
C ASN A 315 13.45 6.89 -3.15
N TRP A 316 13.87 7.22 -4.37
CA TRP A 316 14.08 8.61 -4.78
C TRP A 316 12.78 9.44 -4.88
N ALA A 317 11.65 8.82 -5.20
CA ALA A 317 10.37 9.54 -5.29
C ALA A 317 9.99 10.11 -3.91
N GLN A 318 10.04 9.27 -2.87
CA GLN A 318 9.77 9.70 -1.50
C GLN A 318 10.79 10.73 -1.01
N THR A 319 12.08 10.51 -1.30
CA THR A 319 13.13 11.46 -0.88
C THR A 319 12.92 12.83 -1.48
N LEU A 320 12.48 12.92 -2.74
CA LEU A 320 12.17 14.20 -3.39
C LEU A 320 10.96 14.89 -2.73
N GLU A 321 9.91 14.12 -2.38
CA GLU A 321 8.74 14.67 -1.68
C GLU A 321 9.07 15.24 -0.29
N GLU A 322 10.04 14.65 0.40
CA GLU A 322 10.47 15.13 1.73
C GLU A 322 11.39 16.36 1.66
N ILE A 323 12.05 16.62 0.52
CA ILE A 323 13.00 17.72 0.36
C ILE A 323 12.37 18.92 -0.35
N THR A 324 11.37 18.72 -1.21
CA THR A 324 10.71 19.77 -2.01
C THR A 324 9.42 20.25 -1.39
#